data_58c84f1a636960a9c137b1e2839f2f50
#
_entry.id   58c84f1a636960a9c137b1e2839f2f50
#
_cell.length_a   1.000
_cell.length_b   1.000
_cell.length_c   1.000
_cell.angle_alpha   90.00
_cell.angle_beta   90.00
_cell.angle_gamma   90.00
#
_symmetry.space_group_name_H-M   'P 1'
#
loop_
_entity.id
_entity.type
_entity.pdbx_description
1 polymer ?
#
loop_
_entity_poly.entity_id
_entity_poly.type
_entity_poly.pdbx_seq_one_letter_code
_entity_poly.pdbx_strand_id
1 'polypeptide(L)'
;MKKKALTMVLAATMLFSMVGCGSTGTADNGSSSNAAAGTESASAAADNGGGSTEGTLTVWCWDSFNVDAMKKAAEIYQKDHPDTQINVVETVSNDIQTLVQTYAMSGELDSLPDIFLMDDQVFTKYLQNYPDVFADLTDSGINFSDFAESKVANSVRDGKNYGVPYDSNTVIACYRTDYLEKAGYTIDDLTDITWDRFIEIGKDVLDKTGMPMLTNVQGEPDLLNMILQSAGISVFNEDGSIAIADNEGLKEAMNVYMELINAGILQEQTDWSGYQGSINNGSVVGTINGSWICATITSTDQAEQEGNWAVTNMPKLNDYPGATNYSAQGGSTWAVSSSSKNYDLAVDFFKTTWAGSTEFYDSILTDLGAIATYLPAADSDAYNQVSDYFGGEAIYSKIVSYGSKIPTVNKGIYWKEEKEALGTALTNVLNGSTDLDSAIEEAQATVQFNIGQ
;
A
#
# COMPACT_ATOMS: atom_id res chain seq x y z
N MET A 1 2.15 54.34 -28.20
CA MET A 1 2.32 54.20 -29.65
C MET A 1 2.51 52.74 -29.99
N LYS A 2 1.63 52.23 -30.89
CA LYS A 2 1.69 51.03 -31.76
C LYS A 2 1.86 49.63 -31.07
N LYS A 3 0.76 48.98 -30.91
CA LYS A 3 0.22 47.67 -31.40
C LYS A 3 1.14 46.88 -32.33
N LYS A 4 1.31 45.56 -32.05
CA LYS A 4 1.12 44.52 -33.09
C LYS A 4 0.82 43.17 -32.40
N ALA A 5 -0.39 42.68 -32.66
CA ALA A 5 -0.85 41.30 -32.47
C ALA A 5 -0.24 40.40 -33.56
N LEU A 6 0.03 39.17 -33.26
CA LEU A 6 0.21 38.12 -34.30
C LEU A 6 -0.49 36.84 -33.83
N THR A 7 -1.64 36.64 -34.45
CA THR A 7 -2.46 35.41 -34.42
C THR A 7 -1.84 34.42 -35.39
N MET A 8 -1.65 33.16 -34.99
CA MET A 8 -1.44 32.05 -35.92
C MET A 8 -2.38 30.89 -35.56
N VAL A 9 -3.34 30.73 -36.46
CA VAL A 9 -4.23 29.56 -36.58
C VAL A 9 -3.46 28.48 -37.33
N LEU A 10 -3.49 27.25 -36.87
CA LEU A 10 -3.18 26.07 -37.70
C LEU A 10 -4.26 25.04 -37.55
N ALA A 11 -4.90 24.78 -38.66
CA ALA A 11 -6.03 23.87 -38.84
C ALA A 11 -5.57 22.42 -38.97
N ALA A 12 -6.43 21.53 -38.49
CA ALA A 12 -6.36 20.10 -38.63
C ALA A 12 -6.61 19.65 -40.08
N THR A 13 -5.95 18.60 -40.49
CA THR A 13 -6.38 17.77 -41.64
C THR A 13 -6.27 16.29 -41.26
N MET A 14 -7.43 15.67 -41.08
CA MET A 14 -7.61 14.22 -41.11
C MET A 14 -7.57 13.76 -42.58
N LEU A 15 -6.88 12.69 -42.85
CA LEU A 15 -7.04 11.90 -44.06
C LEU A 15 -7.28 10.44 -43.72
N PHE A 16 -8.52 10.05 -43.97
CA PHE A 16 -8.98 8.67 -44.11
C PHE A 16 -8.46 8.11 -45.45
N SER A 17 -7.97 6.88 -45.45
CA SER A 17 -7.93 6.06 -46.65
C SER A 17 -8.26 4.62 -46.32
N MET A 18 -9.50 4.26 -46.68
CA MET A 18 -9.96 2.88 -46.98
C MET A 18 -9.69 2.59 -48.44
N VAL A 19 -9.18 1.42 -48.74
CA VAL A 19 -9.37 0.60 -49.98
C VAL A 19 -8.78 -0.76 -49.61
N GLY A 20 -9.42 -1.93 -49.70
CA GLY A 20 -10.43 -2.44 -50.59
C GLY A 20 -9.88 -3.71 -51.28
N CYS A 21 -10.51 -4.83 -50.96
CA CYS A 21 -10.63 -6.16 -51.61
C CYS A 21 -9.88 -6.48 -52.91
N GLY A 22 -9.51 -7.78 -53.01
CA GLY A 22 -9.43 -8.56 -54.28
C GLY A 22 -8.37 -9.67 -54.25
N SER A 23 -8.67 -10.79 -54.04
CA SER A 23 -9.05 -12.13 -54.49
C SER A 23 -8.13 -12.75 -55.57
N THR A 24 -7.99 -14.10 -55.42
CA THR A 24 -7.64 -15.18 -56.37
C THR A 24 -6.13 -15.37 -56.62
N GLY A 25 -5.60 -16.55 -56.50
CA GLY A 25 -5.94 -17.92 -56.79
C GLY A 25 -4.74 -18.84 -56.81
N THR A 26 -5.07 -20.08 -56.57
CA THR A 26 -4.55 -21.37 -57.07
C THR A 26 -3.11 -21.81 -56.75
N ALA A 27 -3.08 -22.85 -55.92
CA ALA A 27 -2.68 -24.25 -56.15
C ALA A 27 -1.25 -24.53 -56.61
N ASP A 28 -0.49 -25.37 -55.92
CA ASP A 28 -0.45 -26.79 -56.17
C ASP A 28 0.58 -27.55 -55.28
N ASN A 29 0.15 -28.66 -54.78
CA ASN A 29 0.75 -30.00 -54.66
C ASN A 29 2.15 -30.21 -54.10
N GLY A 30 2.17 -31.16 -53.15
CA GLY A 30 3.22 -32.14 -53.12
C GLY A 30 3.57 -32.76 -51.76
N SER A 31 2.82 -33.81 -51.44
CA SER A 31 3.18 -35.16 -51.03
C SER A 31 3.86 -35.40 -49.69
N SER A 32 3.08 -35.93 -48.81
CA SER A 32 3.12 -37.21 -48.04
C SER A 32 4.49 -37.76 -47.56
N SER A 33 4.56 -38.05 -46.28
CA SER A 33 4.84 -39.41 -45.81
C SER A 33 4.37 -39.64 -44.38
N ASN A 34 3.56 -40.65 -44.24
CA ASN A 34 3.07 -41.35 -43.07
C ASN A 34 4.20 -41.97 -42.26
N ALA A 35 4.12 -41.94 -40.95
CA ALA A 35 4.52 -43.06 -40.11
C ALA A 35 3.66 -43.11 -38.86
N ALA A 36 3.09 -44.26 -38.64
CA ALA A 36 2.05 -44.60 -37.70
C ALA A 36 2.59 -44.99 -36.31
N ALA A 37 1.70 -44.69 -35.33
CA ALA A 37 1.32 -45.57 -34.21
C ALA A 37 2.37 -46.07 -33.21
N GLY A 38 2.23 -45.67 -31.99
CA GLY A 38 2.67 -46.37 -30.80
C GLY A 38 1.81 -45.95 -29.64
N THR A 39 0.65 -46.59 -29.49
CA THR A 39 -0.15 -46.55 -28.25
C THR A 39 0.55 -47.42 -27.21
N GLU A 40 1.13 -46.76 -26.20
CA GLU A 40 1.41 -47.44 -24.93
C GLU A 40 0.54 -46.81 -23.86
N SER A 41 -0.40 -47.58 -23.40
CA SER A 41 -1.22 -47.38 -22.24
C SER A 41 -0.34 -47.57 -21.01
N ALA A 42 0.06 -46.49 -20.37
CA ALA A 42 0.65 -46.56 -19.03
C ALA A 42 -0.44 -46.33 -18.01
N SER A 43 -0.65 -47.34 -17.24
CA SER A 43 -1.47 -47.45 -16.04
C SER A 43 -1.18 -46.28 -15.08
N ALA A 44 -2.20 -45.48 -14.74
CA ALA A 44 -2.14 -44.54 -13.64
C ALA A 44 -1.98 -45.31 -12.33
N ALA A 45 -0.81 -45.25 -11.77
CA ALA A 45 -0.63 -45.47 -10.34
C ALA A 45 -1.06 -44.19 -9.61
N ALA A 46 -2.00 -44.33 -8.71
CA ALA A 46 -2.35 -43.27 -7.78
C ALA A 46 -1.14 -43.01 -6.89
N ASP A 47 -0.48 -41.88 -7.10
CA ASP A 47 0.56 -41.39 -6.21
C ASP A 47 -0.12 -40.56 -5.10
N ASN A 48 0.16 -40.92 -3.87
CA ASN A 48 -0.28 -40.23 -2.68
C ASN A 48 0.52 -38.92 -2.54
N GLY A 49 -0.14 -37.82 -2.62
CA GLY A 49 0.10 -36.49 -2.13
C GLY A 49 1.45 -36.13 -1.52
N GLY A 50 2.40 -35.80 -2.35
CA GLY A 50 3.49 -34.88 -2.09
C GLY A 50 3.53 -33.94 -3.30
N GLY A 51 3.05 -32.71 -3.16
CA GLY A 51 3.14 -31.71 -4.21
C GLY A 51 4.60 -31.51 -4.59
N SER A 52 4.86 -31.23 -5.88
CA SER A 52 6.21 -30.94 -6.36
C SER A 52 6.65 -29.57 -5.83
N THR A 53 7.80 -29.51 -5.15
CA THR A 53 8.46 -28.28 -4.76
C THR A 53 9.45 -27.79 -5.83
N GLU A 54 9.38 -28.34 -7.03
CA GLU A 54 10.17 -27.95 -8.20
C GLU A 54 9.22 -27.47 -9.31
N GLY A 55 9.58 -26.38 -9.99
CA GLY A 55 8.78 -25.83 -11.06
C GLY A 55 9.04 -24.35 -11.31
N THR A 56 8.08 -23.70 -11.95
CA THR A 56 8.12 -22.26 -12.23
C THR A 56 6.92 -21.59 -11.62
N LEU A 57 7.15 -20.58 -10.77
CA LEU A 57 6.11 -19.66 -10.30
C LEU A 57 6.12 -18.37 -11.13
N THR A 58 4.96 -17.93 -11.51
CA THR A 58 4.75 -16.58 -12.08
C THR A 58 4.20 -15.66 -11.01
N VAL A 59 4.79 -14.45 -10.88
CA VAL A 59 4.45 -13.50 -9.83
C VAL A 59 4.19 -12.13 -10.43
N TRP A 60 3.04 -11.51 -10.08
CA TRP A 60 2.76 -10.11 -10.39
C TRP A 60 2.88 -9.24 -9.14
N CYS A 61 3.66 -8.16 -9.24
CA CYS A 61 3.74 -7.12 -8.22
C CYS A 61 4.06 -5.77 -8.85
N TRP A 62 3.79 -4.69 -8.11
CA TRP A 62 4.10 -3.33 -8.57
C TRP A 62 5.41 -2.86 -7.98
N ASP A 63 6.00 -1.87 -8.63
CA ASP A 63 7.25 -1.16 -8.37
C ASP A 63 8.51 -2.02 -8.17
N SER A 64 9.66 -1.39 -8.34
CA SER A 64 10.96 -2.04 -8.24
C SER A 64 11.27 -2.59 -6.84
N PHE A 65 10.73 -1.95 -5.80
CA PHE A 65 10.93 -2.34 -4.41
C PHE A 65 10.34 -3.74 -4.12
N ASN A 66 9.08 -3.98 -4.54
CA ASN A 66 8.42 -5.28 -4.38
C ASN A 66 9.05 -6.35 -5.28
N VAL A 67 9.45 -5.96 -6.49
CA VAL A 67 10.19 -6.84 -7.42
C VAL A 67 11.51 -7.30 -6.80
N ASP A 68 12.25 -6.39 -6.18
CA ASP A 68 13.55 -6.71 -5.59
C ASP A 68 13.39 -7.53 -4.29
N ALA A 69 12.35 -7.29 -3.49
CA ALA A 69 12.01 -8.15 -2.35
C ALA A 69 11.67 -9.58 -2.80
N MET A 70 10.88 -9.73 -3.88
CA MET A 70 10.55 -11.03 -4.45
C MET A 70 11.77 -11.77 -4.99
N LYS A 71 12.70 -11.05 -5.65
CA LYS A 71 13.98 -11.64 -6.10
C LYS A 71 14.83 -12.15 -4.94
N LYS A 72 14.91 -11.38 -3.83
CA LYS A 72 15.62 -11.82 -2.62
C LYS A 72 15.01 -13.07 -2.01
N ALA A 73 13.67 -13.12 -1.96
CA ALA A 73 12.98 -14.33 -1.54
C ALA A 73 13.30 -15.53 -2.45
N ALA A 74 13.32 -15.31 -3.77
CA ALA A 74 13.70 -16.34 -4.73
C ALA A 74 15.14 -16.83 -4.52
N GLU A 75 16.10 -15.93 -4.30
CA GLU A 75 17.49 -16.27 -4.02
C GLU A 75 17.64 -17.13 -2.74
N ILE A 76 16.86 -16.81 -1.69
CA ILE A 76 16.86 -17.59 -0.45
C ILE A 76 16.28 -18.98 -0.68
N TYR A 77 15.12 -19.05 -1.33
CA TYR A 77 14.44 -20.32 -1.63
C TYR A 77 15.30 -21.24 -2.51
N GLN A 78 15.95 -20.68 -3.54
CA GLN A 78 16.78 -21.43 -4.49
C GLN A 78 18.06 -22.02 -3.88
N LYS A 79 18.47 -21.65 -2.66
CA LYS A 79 19.57 -22.31 -1.97
C LYS A 79 19.29 -23.81 -1.77
N ASP A 80 18.07 -24.16 -1.45
CA ASP A 80 17.62 -25.52 -1.20
C ASP A 80 16.83 -26.11 -2.39
N HIS A 81 16.32 -25.24 -3.29
CA HIS A 81 15.50 -25.58 -4.46
C HIS A 81 16.08 -24.99 -5.76
N PRO A 82 17.30 -25.42 -6.20
CA PRO A 82 18.04 -24.76 -7.28
C PRO A 82 17.36 -24.85 -8.65
N ASP A 83 16.46 -25.80 -8.84
CA ASP A 83 15.74 -26.02 -10.11
C ASP A 83 14.44 -25.24 -10.18
N THR A 84 14.02 -24.57 -9.09
CA THR A 84 12.81 -23.72 -9.06
C THR A 84 13.09 -22.37 -9.68
N GLN A 85 12.18 -21.91 -10.54
CA GLN A 85 12.23 -20.58 -11.16
C GLN A 85 11.09 -19.71 -10.64
N ILE A 86 11.40 -18.46 -10.32
CA ILE A 86 10.43 -17.44 -9.91
C ILE A 86 10.45 -16.30 -10.94
N ASN A 87 9.44 -16.25 -11.80
CA ASN A 87 9.31 -15.25 -12.86
C ASN A 87 8.48 -14.07 -12.35
N VAL A 88 9.16 -12.98 -12.02
CA VAL A 88 8.51 -11.75 -11.53
C VAL A 88 8.21 -10.83 -12.68
N VAL A 89 6.95 -10.40 -12.78
CA VAL A 89 6.46 -9.43 -13.76
C VAL A 89 6.02 -8.18 -13.01
N GLU A 90 6.73 -7.08 -13.23
CA GLU A 90 6.33 -5.78 -12.71
C GLU A 90 5.07 -5.29 -13.44
N THR A 91 4.01 -5.04 -12.68
CA THR A 91 2.70 -4.63 -13.20
C THR A 91 2.10 -3.60 -12.25
N VAL A 92 1.64 -2.47 -12.76
CA VAL A 92 1.05 -1.40 -11.93
C VAL A 92 -0.11 -1.93 -11.09
N SER A 93 -0.21 -1.51 -9.82
CA SER A 93 -1.21 -2.00 -8.85
C SER A 93 -2.64 -1.94 -9.39
N ASN A 94 -3.04 -0.82 -10.00
CA ASN A 94 -4.37 -0.68 -10.62
C ASN A 94 -4.60 -1.66 -11.79
N ASP A 95 -3.53 -2.00 -12.52
CA ASP A 95 -3.63 -2.96 -13.63
C ASP A 95 -3.81 -4.39 -13.09
N ILE A 96 -3.10 -4.76 -12.00
CA ILE A 96 -3.30 -6.04 -11.32
C ILE A 96 -4.77 -6.16 -10.87
N GLN A 97 -5.29 -5.14 -10.19
CA GLN A 97 -6.67 -5.11 -9.74
C GLN A 97 -7.66 -5.26 -10.90
N THR A 98 -7.44 -4.52 -12.00
CA THR A 98 -8.28 -4.58 -13.20
C THR A 98 -8.23 -5.95 -13.87
N LEU A 99 -7.07 -6.57 -13.97
CA LEU A 99 -6.88 -7.91 -14.54
C LEU A 99 -7.55 -8.99 -13.68
N VAL A 100 -7.37 -8.92 -12.34
CA VAL A 100 -8.06 -9.82 -11.40
C VAL A 100 -9.56 -9.75 -11.58
N GLN A 101 -10.14 -8.54 -11.63
CA GLN A 101 -11.57 -8.36 -11.88
C GLN A 101 -11.98 -8.91 -13.25
N THR A 102 -11.22 -8.62 -14.30
CA THR A 102 -11.53 -9.01 -15.67
C THR A 102 -11.57 -10.54 -15.82
N TYR A 103 -10.53 -11.23 -15.30
CA TYR A 103 -10.47 -12.68 -15.37
C TYR A 103 -11.49 -13.37 -14.47
N ALA A 104 -11.80 -12.77 -13.31
CA ALA A 104 -12.90 -13.25 -12.47
C ALA A 104 -14.24 -13.19 -13.19
N MET A 105 -14.54 -12.06 -13.84
CA MET A 105 -15.82 -11.86 -14.56
C MET A 105 -15.93 -12.68 -15.83
N SER A 106 -14.84 -12.92 -16.56
CA SER A 106 -14.84 -13.75 -17.78
C SER A 106 -14.74 -15.25 -17.48
N GLY A 107 -14.37 -15.64 -16.25
CA GLY A 107 -14.11 -17.04 -15.89
C GLY A 107 -12.76 -17.57 -16.40
N GLU A 108 -11.87 -16.68 -16.85
CA GLU A 108 -10.54 -17.03 -17.39
C GLU A 108 -9.47 -17.03 -16.30
N LEU A 109 -9.72 -17.66 -15.15
CA LEU A 109 -8.83 -17.66 -14.00
C LEU A 109 -7.46 -18.25 -14.29
N ASP A 110 -7.35 -19.17 -15.24
CA ASP A 110 -6.06 -19.74 -15.71
C ASP A 110 -5.11 -18.69 -16.34
N SER A 111 -5.60 -17.47 -16.60
CA SER A 111 -4.80 -16.35 -17.10
C SER A 111 -4.13 -15.53 -15.98
N LEU A 112 -4.50 -15.80 -14.73
CA LEU A 112 -3.84 -15.20 -13.57
C LEU A 112 -2.46 -15.83 -13.34
N PRO A 113 -1.50 -15.11 -12.72
CA PRO A 113 -0.24 -15.69 -12.28
C PRO A 113 -0.48 -16.65 -11.09
N ASP A 114 0.55 -17.40 -10.72
CA ASP A 114 0.48 -18.25 -9.52
C ASP A 114 0.35 -17.42 -8.24
N ILE A 115 1.11 -16.31 -8.17
CA ILE A 115 1.15 -15.39 -7.03
C ILE A 115 0.95 -13.96 -7.53
N PHE A 116 0.20 -13.17 -6.80
CA PHE A 116 0.06 -11.74 -7.08
C PHE A 116 -0.08 -10.91 -5.82
N LEU A 117 0.40 -9.68 -5.90
CA LEU A 117 0.33 -8.73 -4.80
C LEU A 117 -1.02 -8.01 -4.80
N MET A 118 -1.63 -7.86 -3.65
CA MET A 118 -2.85 -7.10 -3.44
C MET A 118 -2.62 -6.00 -2.41
N ASP A 119 -3.14 -4.82 -2.69
CA ASP A 119 -3.21 -3.73 -1.70
C ASP A 119 -4.20 -4.11 -0.60
N ASP A 120 -3.79 -4.00 0.66
CA ASP A 120 -4.59 -4.35 1.84
C ASP A 120 -5.92 -3.59 1.89
N GLN A 121 -5.94 -2.37 1.37
CA GLN A 121 -7.11 -1.48 1.41
C GLN A 121 -8.23 -1.95 0.48
N VAL A 122 -7.92 -2.76 -0.53
CA VAL A 122 -8.90 -3.29 -1.48
C VAL A 122 -9.06 -4.80 -1.41
N PHE A 123 -8.18 -5.52 -0.73
CA PHE A 123 -8.19 -6.98 -0.72
C PHE A 123 -9.53 -7.55 -0.24
N THR A 124 -10.06 -7.04 0.88
CA THR A 124 -11.34 -7.47 1.43
C THR A 124 -12.48 -7.32 0.41
N LYS A 125 -12.52 -6.21 -0.37
CA LYS A 125 -13.50 -6.00 -1.44
C LYS A 125 -13.39 -7.05 -2.54
N TYR A 126 -12.16 -7.33 -2.98
CA TYR A 126 -11.91 -8.32 -4.02
C TYR A 126 -12.25 -9.73 -3.55
N LEU A 127 -11.87 -10.07 -2.32
CA LEU A 127 -12.19 -11.36 -1.71
C LEU A 127 -13.70 -11.57 -1.54
N GLN A 128 -14.46 -10.51 -1.27
CA GLN A 128 -15.91 -10.57 -1.18
C GLN A 128 -16.58 -10.73 -2.54
N ASN A 129 -16.14 -9.97 -3.54
CA ASN A 129 -16.79 -9.90 -4.85
C ASN A 129 -16.32 -11.01 -5.79
N TYR A 130 -15.09 -11.50 -5.64
CA TYR A 130 -14.45 -12.48 -6.51
C TYR A 130 -13.77 -13.60 -5.69
N PRO A 131 -14.49 -14.29 -4.78
CA PRO A 131 -13.89 -15.27 -3.88
C PRO A 131 -13.19 -16.42 -4.61
N ASP A 132 -13.67 -16.77 -5.78
CA ASP A 132 -13.14 -17.88 -6.58
C ASP A 132 -11.74 -17.60 -7.17
N VAL A 133 -11.24 -16.36 -7.08
CA VAL A 133 -9.90 -15.98 -7.54
C VAL A 133 -8.81 -16.47 -6.59
N PHE A 134 -9.09 -16.48 -5.29
CA PHE A 134 -8.10 -16.63 -4.24
C PHE A 134 -8.06 -18.05 -3.70
N ALA A 135 -6.87 -18.62 -3.60
CA ALA A 135 -6.68 -19.92 -2.95
C ALA A 135 -6.85 -19.79 -1.43
N ASP A 136 -7.52 -20.77 -0.84
CA ASP A 136 -7.63 -20.89 0.62
C ASP A 136 -6.30 -21.38 1.20
N LEU A 137 -5.67 -20.57 2.05
CA LEU A 137 -4.40 -20.86 2.70
C LEU A 137 -4.56 -21.33 4.15
N THR A 138 -5.79 -21.50 4.66
CA THR A 138 -6.07 -21.82 6.06
C THR A 138 -5.32 -23.07 6.53
N ASP A 139 -5.37 -24.13 5.74
CA ASP A 139 -4.74 -25.41 6.05
C ASP A 139 -3.37 -25.60 5.37
N SER A 140 -2.76 -24.54 4.85
CA SER A 140 -1.47 -24.56 4.15
C SER A 140 -0.28 -24.92 5.04
N GLY A 141 -0.45 -24.85 6.37
CA GLY A 141 0.63 -24.98 7.33
C GLY A 141 1.44 -23.72 7.57
N ILE A 142 1.01 -22.58 7.00
CA ILE A 142 1.50 -21.24 7.38
C ILE A 142 0.93 -20.91 8.76
N ASN A 143 1.79 -20.45 9.67
CA ASN A 143 1.36 -20.00 10.99
C ASN A 143 0.98 -18.52 10.96
N PHE A 144 -0.29 -18.22 10.72
CA PHE A 144 -0.77 -16.84 10.64
C PHE A 144 -0.73 -16.09 11.98
N SER A 145 -0.55 -16.77 13.13
CA SER A 145 -0.31 -16.11 14.42
C SER A 145 1.08 -15.48 14.54
N ASP A 146 1.98 -15.77 13.60
CA ASP A 146 3.28 -15.12 13.51
C ASP A 146 3.23 -13.74 12.83
N PHE A 147 2.02 -13.25 12.51
CA PHE A 147 1.78 -11.93 11.94
C PHE A 147 0.84 -11.12 12.82
N ALA A 148 0.90 -9.78 12.71
CA ALA A 148 -0.04 -8.92 13.41
C ALA A 148 -1.49 -9.22 13.00
N GLU A 149 -2.39 -9.39 13.95
CA GLU A 149 -3.80 -9.75 13.72
C GLU A 149 -4.49 -8.74 12.78
N SER A 150 -4.26 -7.44 12.97
CA SER A 150 -4.78 -6.37 12.12
C SER A 150 -4.35 -6.49 10.65
N LYS A 151 -3.18 -7.07 10.40
CA LYS A 151 -2.65 -7.28 9.05
C LYS A 151 -3.26 -8.52 8.40
N VAL A 152 -3.35 -9.62 9.15
CA VAL A 152 -3.99 -10.87 8.69
C VAL A 152 -5.46 -10.64 8.35
N ALA A 153 -6.15 -9.81 9.14
CA ALA A 153 -7.57 -9.51 8.96
C ALA A 153 -7.94 -8.99 7.56
N ASN A 154 -7.02 -8.32 6.86
CA ASN A 154 -7.27 -7.79 5.51
C ASN A 154 -7.53 -8.89 4.46
N SER A 155 -7.04 -10.11 4.68
CA SER A 155 -7.17 -11.26 3.78
C SER A 155 -7.98 -12.41 4.37
N VAL A 156 -8.74 -12.16 5.44
CA VAL A 156 -9.62 -13.16 6.08
C VAL A 156 -11.05 -12.98 5.63
N ARG A 157 -11.72 -14.10 5.29
CA ARG A 157 -13.14 -14.14 5.00
C ARG A 157 -13.73 -15.45 5.53
N ASP A 158 -14.88 -15.38 6.20
CA ASP A 158 -15.59 -16.53 6.74
C ASP A 158 -14.69 -17.46 7.60
N GLY A 159 -13.73 -16.86 8.34
CA GLY A 159 -12.76 -17.56 9.17
C GLY A 159 -11.62 -18.27 8.41
N LYS A 160 -11.48 -18.00 7.12
CA LYS A 160 -10.43 -18.56 6.25
C LYS A 160 -9.43 -17.49 5.84
N ASN A 161 -8.16 -17.90 5.71
CA ASN A 161 -7.06 -17.02 5.26
C ASN A 161 -6.81 -17.20 3.77
N TYR A 162 -6.68 -16.08 3.04
CA TYR A 162 -6.48 -16.06 1.59
C TYR A 162 -5.23 -15.30 1.16
N GLY A 163 -4.42 -14.84 2.11
CA GLY A 163 -3.22 -14.11 1.78
C GLY A 163 -2.12 -14.21 2.82
N VAL A 164 -0.88 -14.00 2.40
CA VAL A 164 0.31 -13.94 3.24
C VAL A 164 0.71 -12.48 3.40
N PRO A 165 0.66 -11.91 4.62
CA PRO A 165 1.07 -10.53 4.88
C PRO A 165 2.50 -10.27 4.39
N TYR A 166 2.74 -9.08 3.78
CA TYR A 166 4.05 -8.75 3.25
C TYR A 166 4.72 -7.64 4.05
N ASP A 167 4.35 -6.38 3.80
CA ASP A 167 5.04 -5.22 4.37
C ASP A 167 4.27 -4.59 5.53
N SER A 168 5.01 -3.91 6.39
CA SER A 168 4.42 -3.19 7.51
C SER A 168 3.76 -1.91 7.04
N ASN A 169 2.51 -1.72 7.46
CA ASN A 169 1.74 -0.51 7.27
C ASN A 169 1.69 0.40 8.52
N THR A 170 2.52 0.10 9.52
CA THR A 170 2.61 0.89 10.76
C THR A 170 2.92 2.35 10.45
N VAL A 171 2.06 3.25 10.91
CA VAL A 171 2.29 4.69 10.75
C VAL A 171 3.34 5.16 11.72
N ILE A 172 4.25 5.97 11.19
CA ILE A 172 5.28 6.68 11.93
C ILE A 172 5.23 8.17 11.62
N ALA A 173 5.70 8.97 12.54
CA ALA A 173 6.02 10.37 12.33
C ALA A 173 7.54 10.54 12.30
N CYS A 174 8.05 11.15 11.24
CA CYS A 174 9.46 11.42 11.04
C CYS A 174 9.69 12.92 10.98
N TYR A 175 10.63 13.44 11.78
CA TYR A 175 10.91 14.86 11.83
C TYR A 175 12.40 15.16 11.77
N ARG A 176 12.76 16.29 11.17
CA ARG A 176 14.09 16.90 11.13
C ARG A 176 14.43 17.51 12.48
N THR A 177 15.33 16.88 13.20
CA THR A 177 15.77 17.30 14.54
C THR A 177 16.44 18.67 14.55
N ASP A 178 17.17 19.01 13.49
CA ASP A 178 17.85 20.32 13.36
C ASP A 178 16.87 21.50 13.24
N TYR A 179 15.68 21.30 12.66
CA TYR A 179 14.62 22.33 12.67
C TYR A 179 13.92 22.40 14.03
N LEU A 180 13.68 21.25 14.66
CA LEU A 180 13.10 21.23 16.02
C LEU A 180 14.03 21.95 17.01
N GLU A 181 15.32 21.66 17.00
CA GLU A 181 16.32 22.30 17.88
C GLU A 181 16.39 23.82 17.66
N LYS A 182 16.34 24.30 16.41
CA LYS A 182 16.27 25.75 16.10
C LYS A 182 15.03 26.41 16.73
N ALA A 183 13.95 25.65 16.85
CA ALA A 183 12.72 26.11 17.47
C ALA A 183 12.71 25.94 19.01
N GLY A 184 13.67 25.20 19.56
CA GLY A 184 13.81 24.92 20.99
C GLY A 184 13.05 23.68 21.45
N TYR A 185 12.80 22.76 20.55
CA TYR A 185 12.11 21.50 20.79
C TYR A 185 13.02 20.30 20.48
N THR A 186 12.62 19.14 20.97
CA THR A 186 13.25 17.83 20.72
C THR A 186 12.21 16.86 20.21
N ILE A 187 12.61 15.66 19.78
CA ILE A 187 11.68 14.62 19.36
C ILE A 187 10.77 14.15 20.50
N ASP A 188 11.22 14.23 21.76
CA ASP A 188 10.44 13.85 22.94
C ASP A 188 9.23 14.77 23.13
N ASP A 189 9.34 16.05 22.74
CA ASP A 189 8.22 17.01 22.77
C ASP A 189 7.11 16.67 21.77
N LEU A 190 7.41 15.82 20.77
CA LEU A 190 6.49 15.34 19.73
C LEU A 190 6.04 13.88 19.93
N THR A 191 6.47 13.23 21.02
CA THR A 191 6.15 11.84 21.34
C THR A 191 4.93 11.76 22.26
N ASP A 192 3.99 10.86 21.97
CA ASP A 192 2.77 10.60 22.75
C ASP A 192 1.88 11.85 22.97
N ILE A 193 1.87 12.77 22.02
CA ILE A 193 1.13 14.03 22.10
C ILE A 193 -0.24 13.99 21.44
N THR A 194 -1.03 15.04 21.67
CA THR A 194 -2.28 15.29 20.97
C THR A 194 -2.09 16.21 19.76
N TRP A 195 -3.08 16.25 18.86
CA TRP A 195 -3.06 17.17 17.71
C TRP A 195 -3.01 18.64 18.12
N ASP A 196 -3.72 19.04 19.19
CA ASP A 196 -3.65 20.44 19.69
C ASP A 196 -2.22 20.80 20.07
N ARG A 197 -1.53 19.90 20.81
CA ARG A 197 -0.15 20.14 21.20
C ARG A 197 0.80 20.17 19.97
N PHE A 198 0.56 19.30 19.00
CA PHE A 198 1.29 19.30 17.74
C PHE A 198 1.12 20.64 16.99
N ILE A 199 -0.11 21.15 16.91
CA ILE A 199 -0.41 22.43 16.25
C ILE A 199 0.26 23.61 16.97
N GLU A 200 0.28 23.63 18.30
CA GLU A 200 1.01 24.64 19.06
C GLU A 200 2.52 24.64 18.73
N ILE A 201 3.16 23.46 18.81
CA ILE A 201 4.58 23.30 18.48
C ILE A 201 4.83 23.68 17.02
N GLY A 202 3.96 23.23 16.11
CA GLY A 202 4.10 23.47 14.67
C GLY A 202 4.04 24.96 14.31
N LYS A 203 3.18 25.73 14.95
CA LYS A 203 3.13 27.20 14.80
C LYS A 203 4.44 27.85 15.25
N ASP A 204 4.99 27.40 16.38
CA ASP A 204 6.27 27.91 16.90
C ASP A 204 7.44 27.54 15.98
N VAL A 205 7.46 26.31 15.44
CA VAL A 205 8.49 25.87 14.50
C VAL A 205 8.41 26.67 13.21
N LEU A 206 7.22 26.86 12.66
CA LEU A 206 7.01 27.67 11.45
C LEU A 206 7.48 29.12 11.66
N ASP A 207 7.12 29.75 12.79
CA ASP A 207 7.51 31.13 13.11
C ASP A 207 9.05 31.28 13.18
N LYS A 208 9.73 30.34 13.83
CA LYS A 208 11.19 30.39 14.07
C LYS A 208 12.03 29.94 12.88
N THR A 209 11.52 29.02 12.06
CA THR A 209 12.31 28.39 10.97
C THR A 209 11.80 28.76 9.58
N GLY A 210 10.57 29.20 9.43
CA GLY A 210 9.89 29.42 8.16
C GLY A 210 9.46 28.13 7.47
N MET A 211 9.57 26.96 8.13
CA MET A 211 9.33 25.64 7.55
C MET A 211 8.03 25.05 8.06
N PRO A 212 7.10 24.60 7.17
CA PRO A 212 5.91 23.87 7.60
C PRO A 212 6.28 22.51 8.20
N MET A 213 5.46 22.05 9.16
CA MET A 213 5.72 20.79 9.87
C MET A 213 5.53 19.55 9.00
N LEU A 214 4.50 19.54 8.16
CA LEU A 214 4.05 18.37 7.41
C LEU A 214 3.83 18.68 5.92
N THR A 215 3.77 17.62 5.14
CA THR A 215 3.36 17.62 3.73
C THR A 215 2.27 16.57 3.50
N ASN A 216 1.36 16.83 2.54
CA ASN A 216 0.34 15.89 2.06
C ASN A 216 0.08 16.11 0.56
N VAL A 217 -0.55 15.19 -0.12
CA VAL A 217 -1.05 15.39 -1.50
C VAL A 217 -2.44 16.00 -1.45
N GLN A 218 -2.66 17.04 -2.22
CA GLN A 218 -3.95 17.75 -2.28
C GLN A 218 -5.09 16.81 -2.71
N GLY A 219 -6.18 16.81 -1.96
CA GLY A 219 -7.35 15.97 -2.23
C GLY A 219 -7.17 14.50 -1.84
N GLU A 220 -5.98 14.08 -1.36
CA GLU A 220 -5.78 12.75 -0.80
C GLU A 220 -6.04 12.79 0.72
N PRO A 221 -7.04 12.06 1.23
CA PRO A 221 -7.39 12.08 2.65
C PRO A 221 -6.54 11.12 3.50
N ASP A 222 -5.32 10.78 3.07
CA ASP A 222 -4.48 9.78 3.74
C ASP A 222 -4.19 10.15 5.19
N LEU A 223 -3.83 11.43 5.46
CA LEU A 223 -3.63 11.89 6.84
C LEU A 223 -4.92 11.85 7.66
N LEU A 224 -6.07 12.20 7.06
CA LEU A 224 -7.38 12.09 7.70
C LEU A 224 -7.67 10.62 8.08
N ASN A 225 -7.45 9.68 7.15
CA ASN A 225 -7.67 8.26 7.38
C ASN A 225 -6.73 7.70 8.47
N MET A 226 -5.49 8.19 8.54
CA MET A 226 -4.57 7.84 9.64
C MET A 226 -5.09 8.36 10.99
N ILE A 227 -5.66 9.56 11.05
CA ILE A 227 -6.29 10.13 12.27
C ILE A 227 -7.47 9.26 12.69
N LEU A 228 -8.39 8.92 11.76
CA LEU A 228 -9.54 8.06 12.04
C LEU A 228 -9.12 6.68 12.56
N GLN A 229 -8.18 6.03 11.88
CA GLN A 229 -7.64 4.73 12.28
C GLN A 229 -7.04 4.78 13.69
N SER A 230 -6.27 5.83 14.01
CA SER A 230 -5.63 5.98 15.34
C SER A 230 -6.63 6.16 16.47
N ALA A 231 -7.81 6.68 16.16
CA ALA A 231 -8.89 6.89 17.11
C ALA A 231 -9.90 5.74 17.17
N GLY A 232 -9.70 4.67 16.36
CA GLY A 232 -10.65 3.57 16.27
C GLY A 232 -11.97 3.96 15.61
N ILE A 233 -11.99 5.04 14.82
CA ILE A 233 -13.19 5.56 14.16
C ILE A 233 -13.39 4.85 12.82
N SER A 234 -14.56 4.22 12.64
CA SER A 234 -15.00 3.69 11.36
C SER A 234 -16.01 4.64 10.71
N VAL A 235 -16.00 4.71 9.40
CA VAL A 235 -17.02 5.36 8.57
C VAL A 235 -18.01 4.34 7.98
N PHE A 236 -17.94 3.10 8.47
CA PHE A 236 -18.87 1.99 8.17
C PHE A 236 -19.34 1.34 9.45
N ASN A 237 -20.62 1.03 9.52
CA ASN A 237 -21.21 0.21 10.58
C ASN A 237 -20.78 -1.27 10.45
N GLU A 238 -21.04 -2.06 11.48
CA GLU A 238 -20.74 -3.50 11.46
C GLU A 238 -21.47 -4.28 10.36
N ASP A 239 -22.65 -3.81 9.95
CA ASP A 239 -23.43 -4.38 8.86
C ASP A 239 -22.98 -3.91 7.45
N GLY A 240 -21.93 -3.09 7.37
CA GLY A 240 -21.37 -2.54 6.15
C GLY A 240 -22.13 -1.32 5.61
N SER A 241 -23.15 -0.83 6.30
CA SER A 241 -23.79 0.44 5.94
C SER A 241 -22.87 1.63 6.25
N ILE A 242 -23.08 2.73 5.52
CA ILE A 242 -22.23 3.92 5.60
C ILE A 242 -22.57 4.74 6.84
N ALA A 243 -21.56 5.19 7.57
CA ALA A 243 -21.64 5.99 8.80
C ALA A 243 -20.76 7.25 8.70
N ILE A 244 -20.94 8.04 7.66
CA ILE A 244 -20.19 9.28 7.38
C ILE A 244 -20.93 10.50 7.97
N ALA A 245 -22.21 10.71 7.66
CA ALA A 245 -22.93 11.96 7.92
C ALA A 245 -23.07 12.30 9.42
N ASP A 246 -23.36 11.32 10.27
CA ASP A 246 -23.56 11.52 11.72
C ASP A 246 -22.31 11.13 12.54
N ASN A 247 -21.11 11.16 11.93
CA ASN A 247 -19.86 10.71 12.55
C ASN A 247 -19.11 11.90 13.17
N GLU A 248 -19.34 12.14 14.46
CA GLU A 248 -18.69 13.24 15.20
C GLU A 248 -17.15 13.06 15.23
N GLY A 249 -16.64 11.83 15.25
CA GLY A 249 -15.20 11.58 15.20
C GLY A 249 -14.58 11.92 13.85
N LEU A 250 -15.28 11.66 12.75
CA LEU A 250 -14.87 12.11 11.42
C LEU A 250 -14.84 13.65 11.36
N LYS A 251 -15.87 14.30 11.90
CA LYS A 251 -15.95 15.76 11.93
C LYS A 251 -14.78 16.36 12.73
N GLU A 252 -14.45 15.79 13.88
CA GLU A 252 -13.29 16.22 14.68
C GLU A 252 -11.98 16.01 13.91
N ALA A 253 -11.77 14.86 13.28
CA ALA A 253 -10.59 14.60 12.47
C ALA A 253 -10.44 15.56 11.27
N MET A 254 -11.55 15.90 10.58
CA MET A 254 -11.56 16.90 9.51
C MET A 254 -11.24 18.31 10.04
N ASN A 255 -11.73 18.68 11.22
CA ASN A 255 -11.38 19.95 11.86
C ASN A 255 -9.88 20.04 12.15
N VAL A 256 -9.26 18.96 12.65
CA VAL A 256 -7.80 18.90 12.85
C VAL A 256 -7.07 19.13 11.52
N TYR A 257 -7.47 18.43 10.45
CA TYR A 257 -6.85 18.60 9.14
C TYR A 257 -6.94 20.04 8.64
N MET A 258 -8.13 20.65 8.74
CA MET A 258 -8.35 22.04 8.35
C MET A 258 -7.52 23.02 9.20
N GLU A 259 -7.37 22.76 10.50
CA GLU A 259 -6.55 23.61 11.35
C GLU A 259 -5.05 23.54 10.99
N LEU A 260 -4.53 22.35 10.64
CA LEU A 260 -3.16 22.19 10.15
C LEU A 260 -2.90 23.03 8.89
N ILE A 261 -3.83 23.03 7.93
CA ILE A 261 -3.75 23.87 6.71
C ILE A 261 -3.86 25.35 7.05
N ASN A 262 -4.87 25.74 7.84
CA ASN A 262 -5.12 27.15 8.19
C ASN A 262 -3.99 27.76 9.01
N ALA A 263 -3.29 26.94 9.81
CA ALA A 263 -2.11 27.35 10.55
C ALA A 263 -0.83 27.45 9.67
N GLY A 264 -0.91 26.98 8.41
CA GLY A 264 0.23 26.96 7.49
C GLY A 264 1.30 25.92 7.83
N ILE A 265 0.99 24.95 8.69
CA ILE A 265 1.93 23.92 9.14
C ILE A 265 1.79 22.59 8.41
N LEU A 266 0.76 22.43 7.58
CA LEU A 266 0.61 21.38 6.60
C LEU A 266 0.65 21.98 5.19
N GLN A 267 1.62 21.58 4.38
CA GLN A 267 1.76 22.01 2.99
C GLN A 267 1.21 20.94 2.05
N GLU A 268 0.22 21.29 1.24
CA GLU A 268 -0.28 20.39 0.20
C GLU A 268 0.58 20.49 -1.07
N GLN A 269 0.84 19.33 -1.67
CA GLN A 269 1.53 19.14 -2.94
C GLN A 269 0.54 18.73 -4.02
N THR A 270 0.87 18.98 -5.28
CA THR A 270 -0.02 18.67 -6.41
C THR A 270 -0.12 17.17 -6.71
N ASP A 271 0.91 16.41 -6.36
CA ASP A 271 1.01 14.98 -6.65
C ASP A 271 2.03 14.28 -5.74
N TRP A 272 2.14 12.97 -5.90
CA TRP A 272 3.06 12.14 -5.14
C TRP A 272 4.53 12.52 -5.33
N SER A 273 4.93 12.90 -6.54
CA SER A 273 6.31 13.34 -6.81
C SER A 273 6.64 14.63 -6.06
N GLY A 274 5.69 15.57 -6.00
CA GLY A 274 5.80 16.78 -5.19
C GLY A 274 5.90 16.47 -3.70
N TYR A 275 5.10 15.52 -3.21
CA TYR A 275 5.16 15.05 -1.82
C TYR A 275 6.54 14.51 -1.46
N GLN A 276 7.06 13.53 -2.22
CA GLN A 276 8.40 13.00 -2.02
C GLN A 276 9.49 14.08 -2.17
N GLY A 277 9.34 14.94 -3.17
CA GLY A 277 10.26 16.05 -3.43
C GLY A 277 10.34 17.02 -2.25
N SER A 278 9.23 17.32 -1.56
CA SER A 278 9.22 18.22 -0.41
C SER A 278 9.99 17.67 0.79
N ILE A 279 9.98 16.35 0.99
CA ILE A 279 10.77 15.65 2.01
C ILE A 279 12.25 15.67 1.61
N ASN A 280 12.54 15.25 0.39
CA ASN A 280 13.91 15.06 -0.11
C ASN A 280 14.69 16.38 -0.25
N ASN A 281 14.02 17.48 -0.60
CA ASN A 281 14.66 18.79 -0.72
C ASN A 281 14.66 19.60 0.62
N GLY A 282 14.09 19.04 1.69
CA GLY A 282 14.07 19.66 3.02
C GLY A 282 13.14 20.88 3.10
N SER A 283 12.10 20.98 2.25
CA SER A 283 11.14 22.09 2.31
C SER A 283 10.04 21.91 3.36
N VAL A 284 10.06 20.82 4.10
CA VAL A 284 9.20 20.53 5.25
C VAL A 284 10.02 19.98 6.41
N VAL A 285 9.54 20.15 7.63
CA VAL A 285 10.19 19.62 8.83
C VAL A 285 10.04 18.09 8.93
N GLY A 286 8.94 17.54 8.45
CA GLY A 286 8.69 16.12 8.57
C GLY A 286 7.49 15.62 7.80
N THR A 287 7.14 14.37 8.10
CA THR A 287 5.99 13.68 7.49
C THR A 287 5.43 12.65 8.46
N ILE A 288 4.14 12.34 8.30
CA ILE A 288 3.44 11.24 8.97
C ILE A 288 2.93 10.32 7.88
N ASN A 289 3.38 9.06 7.88
CA ASN A 289 2.96 8.07 6.87
C ASN A 289 3.30 6.65 7.31
N GLY A 290 2.91 5.65 6.52
CA GLY A 290 3.35 4.27 6.73
C GLY A 290 4.88 4.15 6.79
N SER A 291 5.39 3.17 7.51
CA SER A 291 6.83 3.00 7.78
C SER A 291 7.70 2.85 6.52
N TRP A 292 7.10 2.51 5.38
CA TRP A 292 7.74 2.51 4.07
C TRP A 292 8.28 3.90 3.65
N ILE A 293 7.82 5.00 4.30
CA ILE A 293 8.32 6.35 4.05
C ILE A 293 9.82 6.50 4.41
N CYS A 294 10.36 5.63 5.25
CA CYS A 294 11.80 5.61 5.55
C CYS A 294 12.64 5.47 4.28
N ALA A 295 12.21 4.66 3.31
CA ALA A 295 12.89 4.53 2.02
C ALA A 295 12.91 5.85 1.24
N THR A 296 11.81 6.61 1.23
CA THR A 296 11.77 7.96 0.63
C THR A 296 12.73 8.91 1.33
N ILE A 297 12.72 8.93 2.67
CA ILE A 297 13.58 9.81 3.47
C ILE A 297 15.05 9.50 3.21
N THR A 298 15.45 8.23 3.17
CA THR A 298 16.85 7.81 2.97
C THR A 298 17.31 7.86 1.51
N SER A 299 16.39 8.04 0.55
CA SER A 299 16.73 8.11 -0.88
C SER A 299 17.30 9.47 -1.33
N THR A 300 17.34 10.47 -0.44
CA THR A 300 17.86 11.80 -0.79
C THR A 300 19.37 11.82 -0.88
N ASP A 301 19.91 12.56 -1.87
CA ASP A 301 21.35 12.85 -2.01
C ASP A 301 21.82 14.03 -1.12
N GLN A 302 20.96 14.56 -0.26
CA GLN A 302 21.26 15.74 0.58
C GLN A 302 21.97 15.31 1.86
N ALA A 303 23.30 15.39 1.84
CA ALA A 303 24.15 14.99 2.97
C ALA A 303 23.82 15.72 4.30
N GLU A 304 23.22 16.91 4.24
CA GLU A 304 22.78 17.66 5.41
C GLU A 304 21.54 17.06 6.10
N GLN A 305 20.89 16.10 5.50
CA GLN A 305 19.76 15.40 6.12
C GLN A 305 20.19 14.17 6.90
N GLU A 306 21.32 13.57 6.56
CA GLU A 306 21.85 12.42 7.28
C GLU A 306 22.14 12.76 8.75
N GLY A 307 21.67 11.91 9.64
CA GLY A 307 21.80 12.08 11.09
C GLY A 307 20.86 13.12 11.72
N ASN A 308 20.07 13.83 10.91
CA ASN A 308 19.13 14.86 11.35
C ASN A 308 17.67 14.46 11.30
N TRP A 309 17.36 13.18 11.18
CA TRP A 309 16.00 12.66 11.27
C TRP A 309 15.80 11.87 12.56
N ALA A 310 14.59 11.92 13.10
CA ALA A 310 14.15 11.08 14.20
C ALA A 310 12.74 10.55 13.96
N VAL A 311 12.46 9.36 14.51
CA VAL A 311 11.18 8.67 14.37
C VAL A 311 10.42 8.71 15.70
N THR A 312 9.13 9.04 15.64
CA THR A 312 8.21 8.90 16.78
C THR A 312 6.83 8.42 16.29
N ASN A 313 5.86 8.32 17.20
CA ASN A 313 4.47 8.04 16.85
C ASN A 313 3.73 9.30 16.41
N MET A 314 2.56 9.13 15.77
CA MET A 314 1.72 10.25 15.35
C MET A 314 0.97 10.88 16.53
N PRO A 315 0.54 12.15 16.43
CA PRO A 315 -0.37 12.75 17.41
C PRO A 315 -1.74 12.05 17.42
N LYS A 316 -2.44 12.04 18.57
CA LYS A 316 -3.80 11.50 18.71
C LYS A 316 -4.85 12.61 18.84
N LEU A 317 -6.11 12.30 18.55
CA LEU A 317 -7.23 13.19 18.82
C LEU A 317 -7.30 13.52 20.32
N ASN A 318 -7.64 14.78 20.61
CA ASN A 318 -7.77 15.25 21.98
C ASN A 318 -9.02 14.64 22.61
N ASP A 319 -8.93 14.22 23.87
CA ASP A 319 -10.07 13.76 24.68
C ASP A 319 -11.04 12.78 23.98
N TYR A 320 -10.70 12.27 22.78
CA TYR A 320 -11.52 11.29 22.09
C TYR A 320 -11.33 9.90 22.72
N PRO A 321 -12.43 9.26 23.21
CA PRO A 321 -12.34 7.99 23.90
C PRO A 321 -11.72 6.89 23.03
N GLY A 322 -10.64 6.28 23.50
CA GLY A 322 -9.95 5.20 22.79
C GLY A 322 -8.92 5.67 21.77
N ALA A 323 -8.76 6.99 21.52
CA ALA A 323 -7.73 7.49 20.63
C ALA A 323 -6.33 7.14 21.10
N THR A 324 -5.52 6.65 20.17
CA THR A 324 -4.13 6.25 20.38
C THR A 324 -3.18 7.05 19.48
N ASN A 325 -1.88 6.94 19.74
CA ASN A 325 -0.83 7.52 18.90
C ASN A 325 -0.36 6.56 17.79
N TYR A 326 -1.17 5.54 17.45
CA TYR A 326 -0.79 4.45 16.56
C TYR A 326 -1.83 4.27 15.46
N SER A 327 -1.36 4.07 14.22
CA SER A 327 -2.21 3.96 13.04
C SER A 327 -1.59 3.06 11.98
N ALA A 328 -2.34 2.80 10.91
CA ALA A 328 -1.90 2.04 9.74
C ALA A 328 -2.20 2.82 8.45
N GLN A 329 -1.27 2.78 7.50
CA GLN A 329 -1.43 3.38 6.16
C GLN A 329 -0.77 2.54 5.08
N GLY A 330 -1.55 2.20 4.03
CA GLY A 330 -1.11 1.33 2.95
C GLY A 330 -0.90 -0.11 3.40
N GLY A 331 0.09 -0.75 2.85
CA GLY A 331 0.43 -2.14 3.09
C GLY A 331 -0.10 -3.06 2.01
N SER A 332 0.51 -4.23 1.89
CA SER A 332 0.18 -5.21 0.88
C SER A 332 0.29 -6.65 1.40
N THR A 333 -0.40 -7.54 0.69
CA THR A 333 -0.54 -8.95 1.04
C THR A 333 -0.42 -9.77 -0.24
N TRP A 334 0.37 -10.85 -0.20
CA TRP A 334 0.50 -11.80 -1.28
C TRP A 334 -0.70 -12.74 -1.35
N ALA A 335 -1.28 -12.90 -2.51
CA ALA A 335 -2.33 -13.88 -2.78
C ALA A 335 -1.79 -15.00 -3.70
N VAL A 336 -2.32 -16.21 -3.53
CA VAL A 336 -2.14 -17.32 -4.46
C VAL A 336 -3.41 -17.46 -5.30
N SER A 337 -3.26 -17.62 -6.61
CA SER A 337 -4.40 -17.87 -7.49
C SER A 337 -5.02 -19.24 -7.18
N SER A 338 -6.35 -19.30 -7.10
CA SER A 338 -7.09 -20.56 -6.93
C SER A 338 -6.92 -21.51 -8.11
N SER A 339 -6.62 -20.98 -9.31
CA SER A 339 -6.37 -21.74 -10.53
C SER A 339 -4.92 -22.18 -10.71
N SER A 340 -4.03 -21.75 -9.80
CA SER A 340 -2.61 -22.12 -9.86
C SER A 340 -2.44 -23.64 -9.79
N LYS A 341 -1.73 -24.19 -10.76
CA LYS A 341 -1.32 -25.60 -10.76
C LYS A 341 -0.09 -25.85 -9.90
N ASN A 342 0.52 -24.76 -9.41
CA ASN A 342 1.73 -24.76 -8.59
C ASN A 342 1.40 -24.34 -7.13
N TYR A 343 0.16 -24.59 -6.66
CA TYR A 343 -0.28 -24.20 -5.31
C TYR A 343 0.68 -24.68 -4.21
N ASP A 344 1.05 -25.98 -4.24
CA ASP A 344 1.93 -26.55 -3.22
C ASP A 344 3.34 -25.91 -3.25
N LEU A 345 3.86 -25.62 -4.43
CA LEU A 345 5.12 -24.90 -4.62
C LEU A 345 5.03 -23.46 -4.10
N ALA A 346 3.92 -22.76 -4.38
CA ALA A 346 3.71 -21.39 -3.90
C ALA A 346 3.62 -21.33 -2.38
N VAL A 347 2.92 -22.29 -1.77
CA VAL A 347 2.82 -22.42 -0.31
C VAL A 347 4.18 -22.73 0.32
N ASP A 348 4.94 -23.67 -0.24
CA ASP A 348 6.26 -24.03 0.25
C ASP A 348 7.25 -22.86 0.13
N PHE A 349 7.18 -22.13 -0.97
CA PHE A 349 7.93 -20.88 -1.18
C PHE A 349 7.62 -19.86 -0.08
N PHE A 350 6.34 -19.60 0.22
CA PHE A 350 5.98 -18.68 1.28
C PHE A 350 6.41 -19.15 2.66
N LYS A 351 6.28 -20.43 2.99
CA LYS A 351 6.72 -21.00 4.28
C LYS A 351 8.22 -20.89 4.49
N THR A 352 8.98 -20.92 3.42
CA THR A 352 10.45 -20.81 3.44
C THR A 352 10.93 -19.37 3.45
N THR A 353 10.08 -18.43 3.03
CA THR A 353 10.43 -17.01 2.89
C THR A 353 9.58 -16.13 3.81
N TRP A 354 8.49 -15.54 3.32
CA TRP A 354 7.66 -14.56 4.06
C TRP A 354 7.06 -15.08 5.37
N ALA A 355 6.78 -16.36 5.47
CA ALA A 355 6.13 -16.95 6.65
C ALA A 355 7.06 -17.90 7.44
N GLY A 356 8.38 -17.74 7.30
CA GLY A 356 9.30 -18.65 7.99
C GLY A 356 10.76 -18.20 8.07
N SER A 357 11.18 -17.16 7.34
CA SER A 357 12.59 -16.80 7.26
C SER A 357 12.89 -15.43 7.88
N THR A 358 13.56 -15.42 9.02
CA THR A 358 14.15 -14.19 9.57
C THR A 358 15.30 -13.68 8.70
N GLU A 359 16.10 -14.57 8.08
CA GLU A 359 17.16 -14.20 7.13
C GLU A 359 16.61 -13.39 5.95
N PHE A 360 15.44 -13.80 5.43
CA PHE A 360 14.77 -13.04 4.37
C PHE A 360 14.43 -11.62 4.83
N TYR A 361 13.77 -11.49 5.99
CA TYR A 361 13.38 -10.18 6.51
C TYR A 361 14.59 -9.30 6.87
N ASP A 362 15.67 -9.88 7.40
CA ASP A 362 16.91 -9.15 7.64
C ASP A 362 17.51 -8.60 6.34
N SER A 363 17.46 -9.39 5.26
CA SER A 363 17.97 -8.97 3.96
C SER A 363 17.16 -7.82 3.34
N ILE A 364 15.82 -7.90 3.38
CA ILE A 364 14.98 -6.84 2.82
C ILE A 364 14.98 -5.58 3.70
N LEU A 365 15.14 -5.72 5.01
CA LEU A 365 15.32 -4.58 5.90
C LEU A 365 16.61 -3.83 5.56
N THR A 366 17.72 -4.56 5.47
CA THR A 366 19.05 -3.97 5.26
C THR A 366 19.20 -3.34 3.88
N ASP A 367 18.71 -4.01 2.84
CA ASP A 367 18.95 -3.61 1.46
C ASP A 367 17.83 -2.73 0.88
N LEU A 368 16.61 -2.85 1.39
CA LEU A 368 15.43 -2.17 0.87
C LEU A 368 14.72 -1.27 1.90
N GLY A 369 15.07 -1.37 3.18
CA GLY A 369 14.35 -0.66 4.26
C GLY A 369 12.93 -1.21 4.52
N ALA A 370 12.63 -2.42 4.02
CA ALA A 370 11.33 -3.07 4.20
C ALA A 370 11.18 -3.63 5.61
N ILE A 371 10.15 -3.19 6.33
CA ILE A 371 9.90 -3.62 7.70
C ILE A 371 8.95 -4.83 7.70
N ALA A 372 9.32 -5.86 8.47
CA ALA A 372 8.56 -7.10 8.55
C ALA A 372 7.17 -6.90 9.16
N THR A 373 6.22 -7.69 8.64
CA THR A 373 4.97 -8.03 9.34
C THR A 373 5.09 -9.35 10.10
N TYR A 374 6.12 -10.13 9.80
CA TYR A 374 6.44 -11.40 10.44
C TYR A 374 7.07 -11.15 11.80
N LEU A 375 6.31 -11.36 12.87
CA LEU A 375 6.70 -11.02 14.24
C LEU A 375 8.03 -11.64 14.70
N PRO A 376 8.35 -12.92 14.36
CA PRO A 376 9.63 -13.48 14.76
C PRO A 376 10.87 -12.78 14.17
N ALA A 377 10.73 -12.03 13.08
CA ALA A 377 11.84 -11.25 12.51
C ALA A 377 12.21 -10.03 13.38
N ALA A 378 11.26 -9.52 14.16
CA ALA A 378 11.50 -8.35 15.03
C ALA A 378 12.55 -8.61 16.13
N ASP A 379 12.77 -9.87 16.48
CA ASP A 379 13.77 -10.27 17.50
C ASP A 379 15.18 -10.43 16.91
N SER A 380 15.37 -10.25 15.60
CA SER A 380 16.67 -10.39 14.97
C SER A 380 17.63 -9.22 15.32
N ASP A 381 18.92 -9.46 15.19
CA ASP A 381 19.94 -8.42 15.42
C ASP A 381 19.83 -7.27 14.41
N ALA A 382 19.30 -7.52 13.20
CA ALA A 382 19.11 -6.49 12.17
C ALA A 382 18.12 -5.42 12.62
N TYR A 383 17.03 -5.79 13.30
CA TYR A 383 16.03 -4.87 13.81
C TYR A 383 16.50 -4.01 14.99
N ASN A 384 17.56 -4.44 15.69
CA ASN A 384 18.19 -3.71 16.79
C ASN A 384 19.38 -2.86 16.33
N GLN A 385 19.72 -2.89 15.05
CA GLN A 385 20.78 -2.02 14.52
C GLN A 385 20.34 -0.57 14.54
N VAL A 386 21.30 0.30 14.87
CA VAL A 386 21.10 1.75 14.82
C VAL A 386 21.22 2.23 13.38
N SER A 387 20.42 3.21 13.01
CA SER A 387 20.50 3.89 11.73
C SER A 387 21.22 5.21 11.88
N ASP A 388 22.39 5.36 11.27
CA ASP A 388 23.14 6.63 11.29
C ASP A 388 22.31 7.75 10.66
N TYR A 389 21.50 7.45 9.64
CA TYR A 389 20.61 8.42 8.99
C TYR A 389 19.55 8.98 9.94
N PHE A 390 19.08 8.17 10.88
CA PHE A 390 18.13 8.56 11.92
C PHE A 390 18.83 8.85 13.27
N GLY A 391 19.97 9.54 13.23
CA GLY A 391 20.65 10.03 14.43
C GLY A 391 21.22 8.94 15.34
N GLY A 392 21.47 7.73 14.84
CA GLY A 392 21.96 6.60 15.62
C GLY A 392 20.88 5.90 16.45
N GLU A 393 19.59 6.07 16.11
CA GLU A 393 18.48 5.39 16.78
C GLU A 393 18.19 4.02 16.14
N ALA A 394 17.80 3.03 16.95
CA ALA A 394 17.28 1.74 16.49
C ALA A 394 15.80 1.88 16.13
N ILE A 395 15.51 2.47 14.97
CA ILE A 395 14.12 2.82 14.57
C ILE A 395 13.26 1.61 14.25
N TYR A 396 13.84 0.53 13.76
CA TYR A 396 13.06 -0.61 13.22
C TYR A 396 12.35 -1.38 14.33
N SER A 397 13.04 -1.69 15.44
CA SER A 397 12.42 -2.33 16.60
C SER A 397 11.33 -1.44 17.24
N LYS A 398 11.56 -0.10 17.25
CA LYS A 398 10.56 0.88 17.68
C LYS A 398 9.30 0.82 16.81
N ILE A 399 9.45 0.81 15.48
CA ILE A 399 8.33 0.76 14.52
C ILE A 399 7.52 -0.53 14.69
N VAL A 400 8.20 -1.67 14.81
CA VAL A 400 7.51 -2.96 15.05
C VAL A 400 6.69 -2.91 16.35
N SER A 401 7.23 -2.30 17.40
CA SER A 401 6.52 -2.15 18.68
C SER A 401 5.23 -1.32 18.57
N TYR A 402 5.15 -0.40 17.59
CA TYR A 402 3.94 0.39 17.33
C TYR A 402 2.85 -0.43 16.66
N GLY A 403 3.22 -1.36 15.77
CA GLY A 403 2.26 -2.19 15.03
C GLY A 403 1.28 -2.96 15.92
N SER A 404 1.73 -3.45 17.08
CA SER A 404 0.89 -4.18 18.04
C SER A 404 -0.12 -3.29 18.80
N LYS A 405 -0.01 -1.96 18.67
CA LYS A 405 -0.85 -0.98 19.38
C LYS A 405 -1.88 -0.31 18.48
N ILE A 406 -1.90 -0.66 17.19
CA ILE A 406 -2.82 -0.08 16.20
C ILE A 406 -4.24 -0.55 16.50
N PRO A 407 -5.23 0.35 16.65
CA PRO A 407 -6.62 -0.05 16.82
C PRO A 407 -7.15 -0.78 15.60
N THR A 408 -7.97 -1.79 15.80
CA THR A 408 -8.72 -2.43 14.71
C THR A 408 -9.90 -1.54 14.33
N VAL A 409 -10.05 -1.25 13.02
CA VAL A 409 -11.13 -0.44 12.46
C VAL A 409 -11.78 -1.21 11.32
N ASN A 410 -13.11 -1.20 11.27
CA ASN A 410 -13.84 -1.70 10.11
C ASN A 410 -13.68 -0.71 8.94
N LYS A 411 -12.88 -1.06 7.95
CA LYS A 411 -12.65 -0.25 6.74
C LYS A 411 -13.74 -0.44 5.67
N GLY A 412 -14.66 -1.38 5.90
CA GLY A 412 -15.65 -1.74 4.89
C GLY A 412 -15.02 -2.27 3.60
N ILE A 413 -15.88 -2.53 2.61
CA ILE A 413 -15.44 -2.95 1.26
C ILE A 413 -15.41 -1.79 0.26
N TYR A 414 -15.91 -0.64 0.67
CA TYR A 414 -16.04 0.58 -0.16
C TYR A 414 -15.04 1.67 0.23
N TRP A 415 -13.87 1.24 0.74
CA TRP A 415 -12.82 2.16 1.19
C TRP A 415 -12.36 3.11 0.08
N LYS A 416 -12.31 2.66 -1.18
CA LYS A 416 -11.90 3.52 -2.30
C LYS A 416 -12.93 4.61 -2.57
N GLU A 417 -14.20 4.26 -2.58
CA GLU A 417 -15.31 5.17 -2.79
C GLU A 417 -15.40 6.19 -1.64
N GLU A 418 -15.16 5.75 -0.41
CA GLU A 418 -15.07 6.61 0.77
C GLU A 418 -13.87 7.56 0.67
N LYS A 419 -12.69 7.06 0.37
CA LYS A 419 -11.47 7.87 0.20
C LYS A 419 -11.68 9.00 -0.82
N GLU A 420 -12.23 8.70 -1.99
CA GLU A 420 -12.51 9.68 -3.04
C GLU A 420 -13.55 10.74 -2.59
N ALA A 421 -14.59 10.31 -1.87
CA ALA A 421 -15.61 11.22 -1.37
C ALA A 421 -15.09 12.13 -0.26
N LEU A 422 -14.32 11.61 0.70
CA LEU A 422 -13.73 12.41 1.78
C LEU A 422 -12.63 13.37 1.25
N GLY A 423 -11.83 12.97 0.28
CA GLY A 423 -10.87 13.85 -0.38
C GLY A 423 -11.56 15.03 -1.08
N THR A 424 -12.68 14.76 -1.74
CA THR A 424 -13.52 15.78 -2.35
C THR A 424 -14.13 16.72 -1.29
N ALA A 425 -14.65 16.17 -0.19
CA ALA A 425 -15.23 16.94 0.92
C ALA A 425 -14.19 17.89 1.53
N LEU A 426 -12.99 17.38 1.86
CA LEU A 426 -11.87 18.20 2.35
C LEU A 426 -11.54 19.35 1.40
N THR A 427 -11.40 19.04 0.11
CA THR A 427 -11.08 20.04 -0.92
C THR A 427 -12.16 21.13 -0.98
N ASN A 428 -13.43 20.75 -0.95
CA ASN A 428 -14.56 21.69 -1.03
C ASN A 428 -14.63 22.60 0.20
N VAL A 429 -14.37 22.08 1.38
CA VAL A 429 -14.35 22.90 2.62
C VAL A 429 -13.15 23.85 2.62
N LEU A 430 -11.96 23.37 2.28
CA LEU A 430 -10.73 24.16 2.26
C LEU A 430 -10.78 25.32 1.26
N ASN A 431 -11.40 25.13 0.11
CA ASN A 431 -11.56 26.20 -0.88
C ASN A 431 -12.81 27.09 -0.63
N GLY A 432 -13.59 26.81 0.42
CA GLY A 432 -14.77 27.59 0.80
C GLY A 432 -16.00 27.37 -0.09
N SER A 433 -16.04 26.28 -0.87
CA SER A 433 -17.19 25.94 -1.73
C SER A 433 -18.41 25.49 -0.92
N THR A 434 -18.19 24.87 0.24
CA THR A 434 -19.24 24.39 1.14
C THR A 434 -18.76 24.46 2.60
N ASP A 435 -19.68 24.37 3.56
CA ASP A 435 -19.34 24.19 4.96
C ASP A 435 -19.09 22.72 5.30
N LEU A 436 -18.50 22.46 6.47
CA LEU A 436 -18.08 21.11 6.87
C LEU A 436 -19.26 20.13 6.98
N ASP A 437 -20.37 20.55 7.58
CA ASP A 437 -21.51 19.65 7.77
C ASP A 437 -22.11 19.25 6.42
N SER A 438 -22.31 20.22 5.53
CA SER A 438 -22.77 19.97 4.16
C SER A 438 -21.80 19.06 3.36
N ALA A 439 -20.49 19.26 3.51
CA ALA A 439 -19.48 18.46 2.83
C ALA A 439 -19.52 16.98 3.28
N ILE A 440 -19.72 16.72 4.58
CA ILE A 440 -19.86 15.38 5.15
C ILE A 440 -21.15 14.70 4.65
N GLU A 441 -22.27 15.44 4.61
CA GLU A 441 -23.53 14.91 4.05
C GLU A 441 -23.39 14.58 2.55
N GLU A 442 -22.75 15.44 1.77
CA GLU A 442 -22.48 15.21 0.35
C GLU A 442 -21.54 14.00 0.14
N ALA A 443 -20.54 13.81 0.99
CA ALA A 443 -19.65 12.66 0.93
C ALA A 443 -20.44 11.36 1.16
N GLN A 444 -21.31 11.29 2.17
CA GLN A 444 -22.18 10.12 2.38
C GLN A 444 -23.06 9.85 1.18
N ALA A 445 -23.75 10.87 0.66
CA ALA A 445 -24.61 10.72 -0.50
C ALA A 445 -23.84 10.22 -1.74
N THR A 446 -22.61 10.72 -1.92
CA THR A 446 -21.72 10.31 -3.02
C THR A 446 -21.34 8.83 -2.90
N VAL A 447 -20.93 8.38 -1.71
CA VAL A 447 -20.59 6.96 -1.50
C VAL A 447 -21.82 6.09 -1.71
N GLN A 448 -23.00 6.47 -1.15
CA GLN A 448 -24.26 5.72 -1.34
C GLN A 448 -24.63 5.59 -2.81
N PHE A 449 -24.53 6.67 -3.57
CA PHE A 449 -24.79 6.64 -5.02
C PHE A 449 -23.84 5.72 -5.77
N ASN A 450 -22.53 5.79 -5.45
CA ASN A 450 -21.51 4.99 -6.14
C ASN A 450 -21.63 3.48 -5.88
N ILE A 451 -22.17 3.10 -4.72
CA ILE A 451 -22.36 1.69 -4.34
C ILE A 451 -23.79 1.19 -4.61
N GLY A 452 -24.68 2.03 -5.16
CA GLY A 452 -26.04 1.67 -5.55
C GLY A 452 -27.03 1.52 -4.38
N GLN A 453 -26.82 2.26 -3.30
CA GLN A 453 -27.70 2.34 -2.12
C GLN A 453 -28.58 3.60 -2.14
#